data_f7f299fbcae5529d229022ec45a2e388
#
_entry.id   f7f299fbcae5529d229022ec45a2e388
#
_cell.length_a   1.000
_cell.length_b   1.000
_cell.length_c   1.000
_cell.angle_alpha   90.00
_cell.angle_beta   90.00
_cell.angle_gamma   90.00
#
_symmetry.space_group_name_H-M   'P 1'
#
loop_
_entity.id
_entity.type
_entity.pdbx_description
1 polymer ?
#
loop_
_entity_poly.entity_id
_entity_poly.type
_entity_poly.pdbx_seq_one_letter_code
_entity_poly.pdbx_strand_id
1 'polypeptide(L)'
;GMRVKEAAKTPPPEPRKRKLLNKEREALRELPGRIEEMEAERDRITSAMQSPDYYRNADNDPLGDQAKLEELETSIAQDFEPWEELEALS
;
A
#
# COMPACT_ATOMS: atom_id res chain seq x y z
N GLY A 1 -4.71 30.96 33.97
CA GLY A 1 -4.56 30.58 33.67
C GLY A 1 -4.67 30.09 33.16
N MET A 2 -4.77 30.02 33.04
CA MET A 2 -4.76 29.65 32.73
C MET A 2 -4.59 28.79 32.24
N ARG A 3 -4.75 28.08 31.95
CA ARG A 3 -4.59 27.25 31.63
C ARG A 3 -4.95 26.61 30.62
N VAL A 4 -5.40 26.03 30.24
CA VAL A 4 -6.04 25.63 29.33
C VAL A 4 -5.44 25.64 28.16
N LYS A 5 -4.96 26.46 27.86
CA LYS A 5 -4.32 26.57 26.80
C LYS A 5 -3.34 25.64 26.65
N GLU A 6 -2.99 25.05 27.57
CA GLU A 6 -2.02 24.14 27.44
C GLU A 6 -2.36 23.09 26.53
N ALA A 7 -3.53 22.68 26.52
CA ALA A 7 -3.92 21.66 25.63
C ALA A 7 -3.69 22.06 24.22
N ALA A 8 -3.91 23.30 23.96
CA ALA A 8 -3.74 23.78 22.62
C ALA A 8 -2.31 23.72 22.20
N LYS A 9 -1.41 23.76 23.15
CA LYS A 9 -0.07 23.75 22.78
C LYS A 9 0.48 22.41 22.61
N THR A 10 -0.17 21.42 23.06
CA THR A 10 0.34 20.09 22.90
C THR A 10 0.24 19.68 21.47
N PRO A 11 1.25 19.02 20.94
CA PRO A 11 1.13 18.49 19.61
C PRO A 11 0.08 17.40 19.60
N PRO A 12 -0.51 17.15 18.45
CA PRO A 12 -1.47 16.05 18.38
C PRO A 12 -0.81 14.78 18.85
N PRO A 13 -1.47 14.06 19.72
CA PRO A 13 -0.86 12.82 20.20
C PRO A 13 -0.75 11.84 19.05
N GLU A 14 0.25 11.00 19.13
CA GLU A 14 0.33 9.91 18.20
C GLU A 14 -0.87 9.02 18.38
N PRO A 15 -1.23 8.29 17.33
CA PRO A 15 -2.36 7.38 17.46
C PRO A 15 -2.13 6.46 18.63
N ARG A 16 -3.12 6.43 19.52
CA ARG A 16 -3.01 5.56 20.66
C ARG A 16 -3.26 4.16 20.23
N LYS A 17 -2.47 3.26 20.75
CA LYS A 17 -2.74 1.86 20.54
C LYS A 17 -4.03 1.53 21.25
N ARG A 18 -4.92 0.93 20.56
CA ARG A 18 -6.20 0.51 21.09
C ARG A 18 -6.48 -0.90 20.62
N LYS A 19 -7.48 -1.49 21.23
CA LYS A 19 -7.87 -2.82 20.82
C LYS A 19 -8.44 -2.75 19.42
N LEU A 20 -7.95 -3.60 18.57
CA LEU A 20 -8.44 -3.65 17.20
C LEU A 20 -9.75 -4.38 17.12
N LEU A 21 -10.61 -3.93 16.22
CA LEU A 21 -11.83 -4.65 15.91
C LEU A 21 -11.47 -5.92 15.14
N ASN A 22 -12.41 -6.86 15.14
CA ASN A 22 -12.15 -8.12 14.45
C ASN A 22 -11.83 -7.93 12.98
N LYS A 23 -12.57 -7.05 12.30
CA LYS A 23 -12.30 -6.84 10.88
C LYS A 23 -10.97 -6.13 10.67
N GLU A 24 -10.55 -5.33 11.64
CA GLU A 24 -9.25 -4.67 11.55
C GLU A 24 -8.13 -5.69 11.71
N ARG A 25 -8.31 -6.64 12.63
CA ARG A 25 -7.31 -7.69 12.78
C ARG A 25 -7.22 -8.56 11.55
N GLU A 26 -8.36 -8.82 10.91
CA GLU A 26 -8.34 -9.59 9.68
C GLU A 26 -7.63 -8.84 8.57
N ALA A 27 -7.91 -7.55 8.43
CA ALA A 27 -7.24 -6.74 7.42
C ALA A 27 -5.74 -6.70 7.68
N LEU A 28 -5.34 -6.52 8.94
CA LEU A 28 -3.93 -6.48 9.28
C LEU A 28 -3.24 -7.79 8.93
N ARG A 29 -3.97 -8.89 9.00
CA ARG A 29 -3.44 -10.19 8.68
C ARG A 29 -3.35 -10.42 7.18
N GLU A 30 -4.30 -9.90 6.42
CA GLU A 30 -4.40 -10.19 4.99
C GLU A 30 -3.71 -9.18 4.09
N LEU A 31 -3.67 -7.91 4.51
CA LEU A 31 -3.12 -6.88 3.65
C LEU A 31 -1.67 -7.12 3.24
N PRO A 32 -0.77 -7.56 4.14
CA PRO A 32 0.60 -7.77 3.71
C PRO A 32 0.74 -8.77 2.57
N GLY A 33 -0.04 -9.85 2.61
CA GLY A 33 0.01 -10.83 1.54
C GLY A 33 -0.49 -10.27 0.22
N ARG A 34 -1.57 -9.48 0.28
CA ARG A 34 -2.11 -8.86 -0.92
C ARG A 34 -1.11 -7.88 -1.52
N ILE A 35 -0.47 -7.10 -0.68
CA ILE A 35 0.52 -6.14 -1.15
C ILE A 35 1.69 -6.88 -1.78
N GLU A 36 2.17 -7.93 -1.13
CA GLU A 36 3.26 -8.72 -1.66
C GLU A 36 2.95 -9.30 -3.03
N GLU A 37 1.73 -9.82 -3.19
CA GLU A 37 1.34 -10.39 -4.48
C GLU A 37 1.32 -9.33 -5.57
N MET A 38 0.79 -8.15 -5.25
CA MET A 38 0.75 -7.07 -6.22
C MET A 38 2.14 -6.57 -6.56
N GLU A 39 3.01 -6.49 -5.57
CA GLU A 39 4.39 -6.09 -5.81
C GLU A 39 5.13 -7.10 -6.66
N ALA A 40 4.88 -8.39 -6.43
CA ALA A 40 5.52 -9.43 -7.23
C ALA A 40 5.04 -9.36 -8.68
N GLU A 41 3.77 -9.11 -8.90
CA GLU A 41 3.27 -8.99 -10.25
C GLU A 41 3.83 -7.74 -10.93
N ARG A 42 3.85 -6.62 -10.21
CA ARG A 42 4.45 -5.40 -10.73
C ARG A 42 5.91 -5.65 -11.15
N ASP A 43 6.67 -6.30 -10.30
CA ASP A 43 8.08 -6.53 -10.58
C ASP A 43 8.26 -7.48 -11.75
N ARG A 44 7.38 -8.46 -11.90
CA ARG A 44 7.46 -9.39 -13.02
C ARG A 44 7.23 -8.66 -14.35
N ILE A 45 6.21 -7.80 -14.38
CA ILE A 45 5.91 -7.05 -15.59
C ILE A 45 7.05 -6.07 -15.90
N THR A 46 7.53 -5.38 -14.88
CA THR A 46 8.61 -4.41 -15.05
C THR A 46 9.86 -5.09 -15.58
N SER A 47 10.20 -6.24 -15.02
CA SER A 47 11.37 -6.98 -15.47
C SER A 47 11.23 -7.45 -16.92
N ALA A 48 10.03 -7.92 -17.27
CA ALA A 48 9.79 -8.36 -18.63
C ALA A 48 9.95 -7.21 -19.60
N MET A 49 9.41 -6.03 -19.27
CA MET A 49 9.47 -4.88 -20.15
C MET A 49 10.85 -4.28 -20.28
N GLN A 50 11.77 -4.66 -19.41
CA GLN A 50 13.16 -4.21 -19.51
C GLN A 50 13.96 -5.04 -20.49
N SER A 51 13.46 -6.19 -20.91
CA SER A 51 14.16 -7.05 -21.82
C SER A 51 13.92 -6.63 -23.26
N PRO A 52 14.97 -6.54 -24.10
CA PRO A 52 14.76 -6.21 -25.51
C PRO A 52 13.85 -7.21 -26.22
N ASP A 53 13.87 -8.47 -25.80
CA ASP A 53 13.04 -9.49 -26.41
C ASP A 53 11.56 -9.26 -26.20
N TYR A 54 11.22 -8.55 -25.15
CA TYR A 54 9.82 -8.26 -24.85
C TYR A 54 9.16 -7.53 -26.04
N TYR A 55 9.87 -6.52 -26.58
CA TYR A 55 9.30 -5.69 -27.64
C TYR A 55 9.35 -6.36 -29.01
N ARG A 56 10.12 -7.42 -29.13
CA ARG A 56 10.20 -8.16 -30.38
C ARG A 56 9.09 -9.19 -30.51
N ASN A 57 8.47 -9.53 -29.40
CA ASN A 57 7.43 -10.55 -29.37
C ASN A 57 6.08 -9.89 -29.58
N ALA A 58 5.45 -10.17 -30.72
CA ALA A 58 4.18 -9.54 -31.06
C ALA A 58 3.04 -9.96 -30.14
N ASP A 59 3.23 -11.04 -29.37
CA ASP A 59 2.22 -11.48 -28.41
C ASP A 59 2.18 -10.61 -27.17
N ASN A 60 3.20 -9.80 -26.93
CA ASN A 60 3.20 -8.90 -25.80
C ASN A 60 2.42 -7.63 -26.14
N ASP A 61 1.87 -7.02 -25.08
CA ASP A 61 1.03 -5.83 -25.21
C ASP A 61 1.60 -4.72 -24.32
N PRO A 62 2.55 -3.93 -24.85
CA PRO A 62 3.19 -2.91 -23.99
C PRO A 62 2.23 -1.89 -23.41
N LEU A 63 1.22 -1.47 -24.18
CA LEU A 63 0.26 -0.51 -23.66
C LEU A 63 -0.60 -1.11 -22.57
N GLY A 64 -1.04 -2.35 -22.76
CA GLY A 64 -1.81 -3.06 -21.75
C GLY A 64 -0.99 -3.30 -20.51
N ASP A 65 0.28 -3.68 -20.68
CA ASP A 65 1.13 -3.93 -19.53
C ASP A 65 1.43 -2.63 -18.78
N GLN A 66 1.60 -1.52 -19.50
CA GLN A 66 1.79 -0.23 -18.85
C GLN A 66 0.57 0.15 -18.02
N ALA A 67 -0.62 -0.05 -18.59
CA ALA A 67 -1.86 0.23 -17.89
C ALA A 67 -1.97 -0.65 -16.64
N LYS A 68 -1.55 -1.91 -16.75
CA LYS A 68 -1.60 -2.83 -15.61
C LYS A 68 -0.63 -2.39 -14.53
N LEU A 69 0.54 -1.89 -14.90
CA LEU A 69 1.48 -1.37 -13.92
C LEU A 69 0.90 -0.19 -13.15
N GLU A 70 0.24 0.72 -13.86
CA GLU A 70 -0.38 1.85 -13.20
C GLU A 70 -1.47 1.41 -12.25
N GLU A 71 -2.26 0.43 -12.67
CA GLU A 71 -3.31 -0.10 -11.82
C GLU A 71 -2.74 -0.75 -10.57
N LEU A 72 -1.68 -1.54 -10.75
CA LEU A 72 -1.05 -2.20 -9.62
C LEU A 72 -0.46 -1.20 -8.64
N GLU A 73 0.18 -0.16 -9.15
CA GLU A 73 0.76 0.84 -8.25
C GLU A 73 -0.30 1.58 -7.47
N THR A 74 -1.43 1.89 -8.12
CA THR A 74 -2.54 2.51 -7.43
C THR A 74 -3.09 1.59 -6.35
N SER A 75 -3.28 0.31 -6.69
CA SER A 75 -3.84 -0.64 -5.73
C SER A 75 -2.90 -0.90 -4.56
N ILE A 76 -1.60 -0.96 -4.84
CA ILE A 76 -0.62 -1.13 -3.77
C ILE A 76 -0.70 0.05 -2.80
N ALA A 77 -0.76 1.27 -3.32
CA ALA A 77 -0.84 2.45 -2.48
C ALA A 77 -2.13 2.46 -1.66
N GLN A 78 -3.23 2.06 -2.28
CA GLN A 78 -4.52 2.02 -1.61
C GLN A 78 -4.55 1.01 -0.47
N ASP A 79 -3.85 -0.11 -0.61
CA ASP A 79 -3.80 -1.12 0.44
C ASP A 79 -2.75 -0.80 1.49
N PHE A 80 -1.69 -0.11 1.09
CA PHE A 80 -0.59 0.19 2.00
C PHE A 80 -1.01 1.19 3.09
N GLU A 81 -1.83 2.16 2.74
CA GLU A 81 -2.21 3.19 3.68
C GLU A 81 -3.00 2.64 4.88
N PRO A 82 -4.09 1.88 4.67
CA PRO A 82 -4.78 1.32 5.83
C PRO A 82 -3.93 0.32 6.60
N TRP A 83 -3.03 -0.39 5.91
CA TRP A 83 -2.15 -1.32 6.61
C TRP A 83 -1.23 -0.58 7.57
N GLU A 84 -0.66 0.55 7.11
CA GLU A 84 0.20 1.33 7.98
C GLU A 84 -0.56 1.87 9.19
N GLU A 85 -1.79 2.32 8.97
CA GLU A 85 -2.60 2.81 10.07
C GLU A 85 -2.89 1.72 11.09
N LEU A 86 -3.22 0.54 10.61
CA LEU A 86 -3.52 -0.57 11.51
C LEU A 86 -2.28 -1.03 12.25
N GLU A 87 -1.13 -1.02 11.58
CA GLU A 87 0.13 -1.37 12.25
C GLU A 87 0.42 -0.39 13.37
N ALA A 88 0.15 0.88 13.17
CA ALA A 88 0.41 1.88 14.18
C ALA A 88 -0.50 1.69 15.39
N LEU A 89 -1.66 1.08 15.20
CA LEU A 89 -2.60 0.85 16.29
C LEU A 89 -2.36 -0.47 17.01
N SER A 90 -1.63 -1.36 16.41
CA SER A 90 -1.45 -2.70 16.99
C SER A 90 -0.33 -2.78 18.02
#